data_f77a0eadb33b48208a9c7b9e087a9853
#
_entry.id   f77a0eadb33b48208a9c7b9e087a9853
#
_cell.length_a   1.000
_cell.length_b   1.000
_cell.length_c   1.000
_cell.angle_alpha   90.00
_cell.angle_beta   90.00
_cell.angle_gamma   90.00
#
_symmetry.space_group_name_H-M   'P 1'
#
loop_
_entity.id
_entity.type
_entity.pdbx_description
1 polymer ?
#
loop_
_entity_poly.entity_id
_entity_poly.type
_entity_poly.pdbx_seq_one_letter_code
_entity_poly.pdbx_strand_id
1 'polypeptide(L)'
;MSRMKAHPRVFWHRLKNHVRRFGWIWLAVFLILSLVNNRWHLALNRTHSLPYKLFVIERGQKDVKVGDYVAFEPKASAVGGFRLTFIKEVVCAPGQTLSRVNRTFYCDGKELTTAKERALNGKPLEATAPQVLGEDQYFVRGTHKDSYDSRYEAF
;
A
#
# COMPACT_ATOMS: atom_id res chain seq x y z
N MET A 1 -27.81 -28.25 35.67
CA MET A 1 -26.69 -27.54 35.02
C MET A 1 -25.68 -27.13 36.08
N SER A 2 -24.57 -27.84 36.22
CA SER A 2 -23.51 -27.54 37.21
C SER A 2 -22.50 -26.56 36.59
N ARG A 3 -22.41 -25.33 37.16
CA ARG A 3 -21.37 -24.34 36.76
C ARG A 3 -20.06 -24.75 37.43
N MET A 4 -19.13 -25.28 36.65
CA MET A 4 -17.74 -25.44 37.11
C MET A 4 -17.10 -24.08 37.30
N LYS A 5 -16.87 -23.64 38.53
CA LYS A 5 -16.08 -22.47 38.86
C LYS A 5 -14.61 -22.88 38.79
N ALA A 6 -13.92 -22.45 37.76
CA ALA A 6 -12.47 -22.61 37.68
C ALA A 6 -11.81 -21.87 38.86
N HIS A 7 -11.06 -22.56 39.72
CA HIS A 7 -10.40 -21.98 40.88
C HIS A 7 -9.21 -21.14 40.41
N PRO A 8 -9.17 -19.82 40.63
CA PRO A 8 -8.16 -18.92 40.06
C PRO A 8 -6.72 -19.32 40.44
N ARG A 9 -6.52 -19.92 41.62
CA ARG A 9 -5.18 -20.38 42.07
C ARG A 9 -4.62 -21.52 41.22
N VAL A 10 -5.45 -22.45 40.73
CA VAL A 10 -5.03 -23.55 39.86
C VAL A 10 -4.65 -23.04 38.47
N PHE A 11 -5.40 -22.08 37.96
CA PHE A 11 -5.08 -21.42 36.71
C PHE A 11 -3.70 -20.73 36.73
N TRP A 12 -3.43 -19.92 37.77
CA TRP A 12 -2.16 -19.24 37.91
C TRP A 12 -0.96 -20.18 38.10
N HIS A 13 -1.13 -21.28 38.81
CA HIS A 13 -0.06 -22.27 38.98
C HIS A 13 0.27 -22.96 37.63
N ARG A 14 -0.74 -23.35 36.88
CA ARG A 14 -0.54 -23.97 35.56
C ARG A 14 0.09 -22.97 34.58
N LEU A 15 -0.33 -21.71 34.59
CA LEU A 15 0.24 -20.68 33.76
C LEU A 15 1.71 -20.43 34.08
N LYS A 16 2.07 -20.28 35.35
CA LYS A 16 3.48 -20.14 35.79
C LYS A 16 4.35 -21.30 35.33
N ASN A 17 3.89 -22.51 35.48
CA ASN A 17 4.63 -23.71 35.03
C ASN A 17 4.78 -23.74 33.52
N HIS A 18 3.73 -23.37 32.78
CA HIS A 18 3.78 -23.30 31.32
C HIS A 18 4.79 -22.24 30.85
N VAL A 19 4.73 -21.02 31.40
CA VAL A 19 5.66 -19.94 31.07
C VAL A 19 7.10 -20.33 31.45
N ARG A 20 7.33 -20.94 32.63
CA ARG A 20 8.67 -21.38 33.02
C ARG A 20 9.24 -22.47 32.12
N ARG A 21 8.39 -23.36 31.57
CA ARG A 21 8.83 -24.46 30.70
C ARG A 21 8.96 -24.04 29.22
N PHE A 22 8.05 -23.19 28.76
CA PHE A 22 7.92 -22.85 27.34
C PHE A 22 8.11 -21.35 27.04
N GLY A 23 8.42 -20.53 28.06
CA GLY A 23 8.52 -19.07 27.90
C GLY A 23 9.58 -18.64 26.87
N TRP A 24 10.69 -19.39 26.79
CA TRP A 24 11.73 -19.13 25.79
C TRP A 24 11.24 -19.39 24.36
N ILE A 25 10.35 -20.37 24.16
CA ILE A 25 9.73 -20.65 22.84
C ILE A 25 8.83 -19.49 22.45
N TRP A 26 7.98 -19.02 23.39
CA TRP A 26 7.11 -17.88 23.13
C TRP A 26 7.91 -16.60 22.85
N LEU A 27 9.03 -16.40 23.55
CA LEU A 27 9.95 -15.29 23.30
C LEU A 27 10.57 -15.40 21.90
N ALA A 28 11.05 -16.58 21.51
CA ALA A 28 11.62 -16.81 20.19
C ALA A 28 10.58 -16.58 19.08
N VAL A 29 9.35 -17.11 19.24
CA VAL A 29 8.25 -16.87 18.30
C VAL A 29 7.92 -15.37 18.18
N PHE A 30 7.85 -14.68 19.31
CA PHE A 30 7.61 -13.23 19.32
C PHE A 30 8.70 -12.46 18.60
N LEU A 31 9.97 -12.79 18.82
CA LEU A 31 11.11 -12.17 18.14
C LEU A 31 11.07 -12.43 16.62
N ILE A 32 10.82 -13.68 16.22
CA ILE A 32 10.71 -14.04 14.79
C ILE A 32 9.55 -13.28 14.14
N LEU A 33 8.37 -13.27 14.75
CA LEU A 33 7.21 -12.54 14.22
C LEU A 33 7.47 -11.03 14.16
N SER A 34 8.19 -10.48 15.15
CA SER A 34 8.58 -9.08 15.17
C SER A 34 9.54 -8.73 14.02
N LEU A 35 10.54 -9.58 13.77
CA LEU A 35 11.47 -9.42 12.65
C LEU A 35 10.76 -9.52 11.29
N VAL A 36 9.88 -10.51 11.15
CA VAL A 36 9.07 -10.67 9.93
C VAL A 36 8.19 -9.44 9.71
N ASN A 37 7.48 -8.98 10.75
CA ASN A 37 6.60 -7.81 10.65
C ASN A 37 7.36 -6.49 10.39
N ASN A 38 8.63 -6.42 10.77
CA ASN A 38 9.47 -5.25 10.46
C ASN A 38 9.86 -5.21 8.97
N ARG A 39 10.02 -6.37 8.32
CA ARG A 39 10.40 -6.47 6.91
C ARG A 39 9.21 -6.52 5.96
N TRP A 40 8.16 -7.26 6.31
CA TRP A 40 6.99 -7.50 5.46
C TRP A 40 5.70 -7.13 6.16
N HIS A 41 4.80 -6.49 5.41
CA HIS A 41 3.45 -6.19 5.86
C HIS A 41 2.42 -6.79 4.92
N LEU A 42 1.35 -7.33 5.50
CA LEU A 42 0.16 -7.70 4.75
C LEU A 42 -0.74 -6.46 4.60
N ALA A 43 -1.12 -6.16 3.37
CA ALA A 43 -2.07 -5.10 3.06
C ALA A 43 -3.26 -5.63 2.28
N LEU A 44 -4.47 -5.28 2.75
CA LEU A 44 -5.71 -5.61 2.06
C LEU A 44 -6.13 -4.45 1.17
N ASN A 45 -6.25 -4.72 -0.12
CA ASN A 45 -6.86 -3.78 -1.04
C ASN A 45 -8.38 -3.80 -0.87
N ARG A 46 -8.91 -2.78 -0.22
CA ARG A 46 -10.36 -2.63 0.03
C ARG A 46 -11.09 -1.97 -1.14
N THR A 47 -10.37 -1.52 -2.15
CA THR A 47 -10.90 -0.84 -3.33
C THR A 47 -10.76 -1.72 -4.57
N HIS A 48 -11.46 -1.36 -5.65
CA HIS A 48 -11.33 -2.03 -6.95
C HIS A 48 -10.22 -1.41 -7.82
N SER A 49 -9.31 -0.62 -7.23
CA SER A 49 -8.27 0.08 -7.99
C SER A 49 -7.21 -0.84 -8.60
N LEU A 50 -7.04 -2.05 -8.06
CA LEU A 50 -6.12 -3.09 -8.54
C LEU A 50 -6.82 -4.45 -8.56
N PRO A 51 -6.37 -5.41 -9.39
CA PRO A 51 -7.01 -6.72 -9.54
C PRO A 51 -6.82 -7.65 -8.34
N TYR A 52 -5.79 -7.39 -7.50
CA TYR A 52 -5.47 -8.21 -6.34
C TYR A 52 -6.08 -7.63 -5.06
N LYS A 53 -6.52 -8.51 -4.16
CA LYS A 53 -7.09 -8.13 -2.85
C LYS A 53 -6.07 -8.14 -1.71
N LEU A 54 -5.03 -8.96 -1.82
CA LEU A 54 -4.00 -9.12 -0.80
C LEU A 54 -2.62 -8.83 -1.40
N PHE A 55 -1.85 -8.00 -0.71
CA PHE A 55 -0.47 -7.66 -1.04
C PHE A 55 0.44 -7.97 0.15
N VAL A 56 1.64 -8.46 -0.16
CA VAL A 56 2.76 -8.51 0.77
C VAL A 56 3.68 -7.36 0.42
N ILE A 57 3.80 -6.39 1.32
CA ILE A 57 4.63 -5.20 1.13
C ILE A 57 5.99 -5.47 1.78
N GLU A 58 7.05 -5.44 1.00
CA GLU A 58 8.42 -5.45 1.49
C GLU A 58 8.89 -4.01 1.73
N ARG A 59 9.28 -3.72 2.97
CA ARG A 59 9.77 -2.39 3.34
C ARG A 59 11.21 -2.16 2.93
N GLY A 60 11.51 -0.90 2.58
CA GLY A 60 12.87 -0.45 2.29
C GLY A 60 13.41 -0.88 0.94
N GLN A 61 12.55 -1.41 0.05
CA GLN A 61 12.91 -1.69 -1.33
C GLN A 61 13.08 -0.38 -2.09
N LYS A 62 14.27 -0.18 -2.68
CA LYS A 62 14.60 1.03 -3.45
C LYS A 62 14.70 0.77 -4.95
N ASP A 63 14.92 -0.48 -5.36
CA ASP A 63 15.00 -0.87 -6.77
C ASP A 63 13.61 -1.17 -7.32
N VAL A 64 12.84 -0.10 -7.57
CA VAL A 64 11.46 -0.16 -8.09
C VAL A 64 11.48 0.00 -9.61
N LYS A 65 10.82 -0.92 -10.31
CA LYS A 65 10.77 -0.97 -11.78
C LYS A 65 9.35 -0.80 -12.31
N VAL A 66 9.25 -0.48 -13.58
CA VAL A 66 7.96 -0.47 -14.29
C VAL A 66 7.33 -1.86 -14.22
N GLY A 67 6.07 -1.93 -13.81
CA GLY A 67 5.32 -3.16 -13.56
C GLY A 67 5.24 -3.56 -12.08
N ASP A 68 6.08 -2.98 -11.21
CA ASP A 68 6.00 -3.23 -9.77
C ASP A 68 4.79 -2.54 -9.14
N TYR A 69 4.32 -3.10 -8.03
CA TYR A 69 3.32 -2.45 -7.18
C TYR A 69 4.02 -1.77 -6.01
N VAL A 70 3.79 -0.47 -5.86
CA VAL A 70 4.34 0.33 -4.77
C VAL A 70 3.26 0.73 -3.77
N ALA A 71 3.63 0.65 -2.49
CA ALA A 71 2.81 1.12 -1.38
C ALA A 71 3.38 2.42 -0.82
N PHE A 72 2.57 3.47 -0.73
CA PHE A 72 2.99 4.79 -0.27
C PHE A 72 1.84 5.54 0.41
N GLU A 73 2.18 6.55 1.19
CA GLU A 73 1.20 7.47 1.76
C GLU A 73 1.06 8.68 0.82
N PRO A 74 -0.15 8.94 0.28
CA PRO A 74 -0.37 10.11 -0.56
C PRO A 74 -0.32 11.39 0.29
N LYS A 75 -0.20 12.55 -0.36
CA LYS A 75 -0.26 13.84 0.33
C LYS A 75 -1.55 13.95 1.15
N ALA A 76 -1.45 14.47 2.37
CA ALA A 76 -2.60 14.60 3.28
C ALA A 76 -3.76 15.40 2.66
N SER A 77 -3.46 16.41 1.83
CA SER A 77 -4.44 17.20 1.08
C SER A 77 -5.26 16.37 0.09
N ALA A 78 -4.66 15.33 -0.49
CA ALA A 78 -5.32 14.45 -1.47
C ALA A 78 -6.36 13.53 -0.83
N VAL A 79 -6.23 13.24 0.46
CA VAL A 79 -7.07 12.27 1.19
C VAL A 79 -7.83 12.88 2.38
N GLY A 80 -7.99 14.21 2.40
CA GLY A 80 -8.75 14.89 3.46
C GLY A 80 -8.12 14.78 4.85
N GLY A 81 -6.79 14.66 4.93
CA GLY A 81 -6.05 14.59 6.21
C GLY A 81 -5.97 13.19 6.84
N PHE A 82 -6.55 12.16 6.24
CA PHE A 82 -6.44 10.79 6.73
C PHE A 82 -5.11 10.15 6.31
N ARG A 83 -4.54 9.33 7.20
CA ARG A 83 -3.41 8.46 6.85
C ARG A 83 -3.94 7.22 6.14
N LEU A 84 -3.72 7.16 4.83
CA LEU A 84 -4.11 6.04 4.00
C LEU A 84 -2.89 5.52 3.25
N THR A 85 -2.72 4.21 3.20
CA THR A 85 -1.72 3.60 2.33
C THR A 85 -2.37 3.28 0.99
N PHE A 86 -1.81 3.84 -0.08
CA PHE A 86 -2.20 3.52 -1.44
C PHE A 86 -1.26 2.46 -2.01
N ILE A 87 -1.81 1.54 -2.79
CA ILE A 87 -1.03 0.59 -3.59
C ILE A 87 -1.38 0.86 -5.04
N LYS A 88 -0.35 1.10 -5.86
CA LYS A 88 -0.48 1.40 -7.28
C LYS A 88 0.60 0.70 -8.09
N GLU A 89 0.33 0.47 -9.37
CA GLU A 89 1.27 -0.05 -10.34
C GLU A 89 2.16 1.08 -10.86
N VAL A 90 3.48 0.87 -10.91
CA VAL A 90 4.43 1.78 -11.55
C VAL A 90 4.38 1.58 -13.05
N VAL A 91 4.10 2.63 -13.80
CA VAL A 91 4.00 2.57 -15.27
C VAL A 91 4.96 3.50 -15.99
N CYS A 92 5.63 4.39 -15.26
CA CYS A 92 6.76 5.17 -15.74
C CYS A 92 7.71 5.43 -14.57
N ALA A 93 9.02 5.28 -14.80
CA ALA A 93 10.07 5.26 -13.78
C ALA A 93 11.01 6.48 -13.91
N PRO A 94 11.89 6.73 -12.92
CA PRO A 94 12.88 7.80 -12.98
C PRO A 94 13.66 7.82 -14.29
N GLY A 95 13.95 9.03 -14.78
CA GLY A 95 14.68 9.27 -16.03
C GLY A 95 13.85 9.14 -17.31
N GLN A 96 12.64 8.57 -17.24
CA GLN A 96 11.75 8.45 -18.39
C GLN A 96 10.94 9.73 -18.61
N THR A 97 10.54 9.96 -19.86
CA THR A 97 9.75 11.12 -20.26
C THR A 97 8.27 10.83 -20.22
N LEU A 98 7.57 11.49 -19.29
CA LEU A 98 6.11 11.50 -19.26
C LEU A 98 5.59 12.59 -20.21
N SER A 99 4.91 12.21 -21.27
CA SER A 99 4.24 13.13 -22.19
C SER A 99 2.73 12.95 -22.14
N ARG A 100 2.00 13.96 -22.61
CA ARG A 100 0.54 13.96 -22.63
C ARG A 100 0.00 14.59 -23.92
N VAL A 101 -0.92 13.89 -24.55
CA VAL A 101 -1.71 14.43 -25.67
C VAL A 101 -3.17 14.47 -25.21
N ASN A 102 -3.73 15.68 -25.15
CA ASN A 102 -5.03 15.93 -24.50
C ASN A 102 -5.00 15.45 -23.05
N ARG A 103 -5.65 14.32 -22.75
CA ARG A 103 -5.70 13.70 -21.41
C ARG A 103 -5.09 12.30 -21.38
N THR A 104 -4.51 11.84 -22.48
CA THR A 104 -3.83 10.54 -22.58
C THR A 104 -2.34 10.70 -22.30
N PHE A 105 -1.84 9.91 -21.37
CA PHE A 105 -0.44 9.89 -20.94
C PHE A 105 0.36 8.83 -21.68
N TYR A 106 1.62 9.17 -21.93
CA TYR A 106 2.62 8.33 -22.59
C TYR A 106 3.91 8.34 -21.78
N CYS A 107 4.60 7.21 -21.70
CA CYS A 107 5.94 7.07 -21.15
C CYS A 107 6.90 6.69 -22.28
N ASP A 108 7.88 7.55 -22.59
CA ASP A 108 8.80 7.36 -23.71
C ASP A 108 8.07 7.01 -25.03
N GLY A 109 6.92 7.67 -25.27
CA GLY A 109 6.10 7.46 -26.47
C GLY A 109 5.13 6.26 -26.38
N LYS A 110 5.22 5.41 -25.36
CA LYS A 110 4.29 4.28 -25.16
C LYS A 110 3.05 4.77 -24.42
N GLU A 111 1.87 4.50 -24.94
CA GLU A 111 0.61 4.86 -24.30
C GLU A 111 0.43 4.13 -22.96
N LEU A 112 0.02 4.87 -21.93
CA LEU A 112 -0.20 4.36 -20.57
C LEU A 112 -1.67 4.32 -20.19
N THR A 113 -2.32 5.50 -20.20
CA THR A 113 -3.66 5.67 -19.62
C THR A 113 -4.23 7.05 -19.95
N THR A 114 -5.55 7.21 -19.84
CA THR A 114 -6.24 8.48 -20.02
C THR A 114 -6.83 8.98 -18.69
N ALA A 115 -6.65 10.27 -18.39
CA ALA A 115 -7.25 10.92 -17.24
C ALA A 115 -8.70 11.32 -17.53
N LYS A 116 -9.57 11.19 -16.53
CA LYS A 116 -10.95 11.70 -16.59
C LYS A 116 -10.97 13.21 -16.36
N GLU A 117 -11.99 13.86 -16.90
CA GLU A 117 -12.21 15.30 -16.68
C GLU A 117 -12.81 15.60 -15.30
N ARG A 118 -13.63 14.66 -14.78
CA ARG A 118 -14.35 14.84 -13.52
C ARG A 118 -14.27 13.60 -12.65
N ALA A 119 -14.22 13.83 -11.35
CA ALA A 119 -14.37 12.80 -10.33
C ALA A 119 -15.83 12.31 -10.24
N LEU A 120 -16.08 11.23 -9.53
CA LEU A 120 -17.43 10.67 -9.32
C LEU A 120 -18.39 11.65 -8.66
N ASN A 121 -17.90 12.58 -7.85
CA ASN A 121 -18.68 13.64 -7.20
C ASN A 121 -18.84 14.90 -8.09
N GLY A 122 -18.46 14.83 -9.37
CA GLY A 122 -18.60 15.93 -10.34
C GLY A 122 -17.49 16.98 -10.29
N LYS A 123 -16.58 16.96 -9.31
CA LYS A 123 -15.47 17.91 -9.22
C LYS A 123 -14.53 17.77 -10.41
N PRO A 124 -14.02 18.90 -10.99
CA PRO A 124 -13.04 18.83 -12.05
C PRO A 124 -11.74 18.19 -11.55
N LEU A 125 -11.07 17.47 -12.43
CA LEU A 125 -9.79 16.83 -12.18
C LEU A 125 -8.73 17.41 -13.13
N GLU A 126 -7.73 18.09 -12.56
CA GLU A 126 -6.59 18.57 -13.33
C GLU A 126 -5.64 17.41 -13.63
N ALA A 127 -5.28 17.29 -14.90
CA ALA A 127 -4.36 16.24 -15.34
C ALA A 127 -2.91 16.69 -15.15
N THR A 128 -2.08 15.83 -14.58
CA THR A 128 -0.66 16.05 -14.34
C THR A 128 0.06 16.59 -15.58
N ALA A 129 0.97 17.55 -15.38
CA ALA A 129 1.75 18.13 -16.45
C ALA A 129 2.77 17.14 -17.03
N PRO A 130 3.11 17.22 -18.34
CA PRO A 130 4.24 16.48 -18.91
C PRO A 130 5.56 16.87 -18.23
N GLN A 131 6.46 15.90 -18.00
CA GLN A 131 7.75 16.12 -17.36
C GLN A 131 8.71 14.95 -17.60
N VAL A 132 10.00 15.18 -17.41
CA VAL A 132 10.97 14.10 -17.21
C VAL A 132 10.94 13.73 -15.74
N LEU A 133 10.75 12.44 -15.42
CA LEU A 133 10.67 11.98 -14.04
C LEU A 133 12.06 12.05 -13.38
N GLY A 134 12.13 12.73 -12.22
CA GLY A 134 13.35 12.81 -11.40
C GLY A 134 13.70 11.49 -10.72
N GLU A 135 14.84 11.42 -10.01
CA GLU A 135 15.40 10.19 -9.41
C GLU A 135 14.44 9.44 -8.48
N ASP A 136 13.58 10.16 -7.75
CA ASP A 136 12.62 9.57 -6.81
C ASP A 136 11.15 9.74 -7.29
N GLN A 137 10.96 10.06 -8.57
CA GLN A 137 9.63 10.28 -9.13
C GLN A 137 9.17 9.09 -9.97
N TYR A 138 8.00 8.59 -9.64
CA TYR A 138 7.34 7.50 -10.35
C TYR A 138 5.95 7.93 -10.79
N PHE A 139 5.56 7.58 -12.01
CA PHE A 139 4.18 7.72 -12.42
C PHE A 139 3.46 6.40 -12.17
N VAL A 140 2.49 6.44 -11.26
CA VAL A 140 1.76 5.24 -10.82
C VAL A 140 0.29 5.33 -11.19
N ARG A 141 -0.33 4.17 -11.45
CA ARG A 141 -1.76 4.09 -11.78
C ARG A 141 -2.46 2.95 -11.06
N GLY A 142 -3.77 3.07 -10.91
CA GLY A 142 -4.65 1.94 -10.67
C GLY A 142 -5.21 1.42 -12.01
N THR A 143 -5.55 0.15 -12.07
CA THR A 143 -6.16 -0.46 -13.27
C THR A 143 -7.60 -0.03 -13.51
N HIS A 144 -8.29 0.38 -12.44
CA HIS A 144 -9.68 0.86 -12.57
C HIS A 144 -9.73 2.30 -13.10
N LYS A 145 -10.68 2.57 -14.02
CA LYS A 145 -10.86 3.90 -14.64
C LYS A 145 -11.08 5.05 -13.66
N ASP A 146 -11.73 4.75 -12.51
CA ASP A 146 -12.01 5.74 -11.45
C ASP A 146 -10.95 5.77 -10.35
N SER A 147 -9.79 5.14 -10.57
CA SER A 147 -8.68 5.19 -9.65
C SER A 147 -8.14 6.62 -9.54
N TYR A 148 -7.94 7.09 -8.31
CA TYR A 148 -7.20 8.32 -8.05
C TYR A 148 -5.71 7.97 -7.92
N ASP A 149 -4.88 8.56 -8.76
CA ASP A 149 -3.47 8.23 -8.94
C ASP A 149 -2.71 9.34 -9.67
N SER A 150 -1.46 9.10 -10.09
CA SER A 150 -0.56 10.08 -10.69
C SER A 150 -1.09 10.76 -11.97
N ARG A 151 -2.24 10.36 -12.51
CA ARG A 151 -2.91 11.08 -13.60
C ARG A 151 -3.35 12.47 -13.20
N TYR A 152 -3.43 12.79 -11.90
CA TYR A 152 -4.01 14.02 -11.38
C TYR A 152 -3.02 14.80 -10.52
N GLU A 153 -2.93 16.14 -10.72
CA GLU A 153 -1.95 17.02 -10.03
C GLU A 153 -2.08 17.01 -8.50
N ALA A 154 -3.28 16.84 -8.00
CA ALA A 154 -3.54 16.81 -6.56
C ALA A 154 -3.18 15.48 -5.85
N PHE A 155 -2.62 14.51 -6.58
CA PHE A 155 -2.23 13.18 -6.06
C PHE A 155 -0.87 13.13 -5.34
#